data_009cdddd582745b57aa6cea54555a103
#
_entry.id   009cdddd582745b57aa6cea54555a103
#
_cell.length_a   1.000
_cell.length_b   1.000
_cell.length_c   1.000
_cell.angle_alpha   90.00
_cell.angle_beta   90.00
_cell.angle_gamma   90.00
#
_symmetry.space_group_name_H-M   'P 1'
#
loop_
_entity.id
_entity.type
_entity.pdbx_description
1 polymer ?
#
loop_
_entity_poly.entity_id
_entity_poly.type
_entity_poly.pdbx_seq_one_letter_code
_entity_poly.pdbx_strand_id
1 'polypeptide(L)'
;MAKGVSAKEYRKKNNADLLTDLKKLREDLQNIRFSKQSGTAVAKLSKIKNLRKQIARVLTIIRENKKEEVIKNLKTKVTQEKKEDKEEEVKTTIKNLKMKHIPLDLRPKLTRAMRRRMTRFERKLVTLRQLKRKLNFPMRKFAVPTKA
;
A
#
# COMPACT_ATOMS: atom_id res chain seq x y z
N MET A 1 -19.68 3.60 -31.76
CA MET A 1 -18.45 4.13 -31.16
C MET A 1 -17.51 2.94 -30.82
N ALA A 2 -16.28 2.94 -31.30
CA ALA A 2 -15.32 1.88 -31.00
C ALA A 2 -15.05 1.85 -29.48
N LYS A 3 -15.36 0.73 -28.84
CA LYS A 3 -15.01 0.48 -27.45
C LYS A 3 -13.48 0.44 -27.38
N GLY A 4 -12.89 1.33 -26.60
CA GLY A 4 -11.43 1.28 -26.37
C GLY A 4 -11.02 -0.01 -25.68
N VAL A 5 -9.74 -0.36 -25.75
CA VAL A 5 -9.13 -1.55 -25.15
C VAL A 5 -9.54 -1.68 -23.67
N SER A 6 -9.91 -2.89 -23.26
CA SER A 6 -10.38 -3.17 -21.91
C SER A 6 -9.21 -3.27 -20.92
N ALA A 7 -9.47 -3.06 -19.62
CA ALA A 7 -8.45 -3.23 -18.60
C ALA A 7 -7.92 -4.69 -18.52
N LYS A 8 -8.77 -5.67 -18.85
CA LYS A 8 -8.39 -7.09 -18.88
C LYS A 8 -7.32 -7.37 -19.93
N GLU A 9 -7.40 -6.73 -21.10
CA GLU A 9 -6.41 -6.87 -22.17
C GLU A 9 -5.08 -6.20 -21.80
N TYR A 10 -5.12 -5.02 -21.17
CA TYR A 10 -3.91 -4.35 -20.69
C TYR A 10 -3.19 -5.14 -19.59
N ARG A 11 -3.91 -5.87 -18.70
CA ARG A 11 -3.28 -6.73 -17.67
C ARG A 11 -2.50 -7.91 -18.24
N LYS A 12 -2.75 -8.30 -19.49
CA LYS A 12 -1.98 -9.34 -20.19
C LYS A 12 -0.64 -8.83 -20.75
N LYS A 13 -0.46 -7.52 -20.84
CA LYS A 13 0.72 -6.88 -21.43
C LYS A 13 1.83 -6.70 -20.41
N ASN A 14 3.08 -6.72 -20.90
CA ASN A 14 4.25 -6.43 -20.09
C ASN A 14 4.35 -4.92 -19.76
N ASN A 15 5.07 -4.56 -18.71
CA ASN A 15 5.25 -3.15 -18.29
C ASN A 15 5.90 -2.29 -19.39
N ALA A 16 6.85 -2.84 -20.16
CA ALA A 16 7.47 -2.15 -21.28
C ALA A 16 6.44 -1.79 -22.38
N ASP A 17 5.59 -2.75 -22.74
CA ASP A 17 4.53 -2.55 -23.74
C ASP A 17 3.49 -1.53 -23.26
N LEU A 18 3.14 -1.57 -21.98
CA LEU A 18 2.22 -0.61 -21.38
C LEU A 18 2.77 0.82 -21.43
N LEU A 19 4.08 1.00 -21.25
CA LEU A 19 4.73 2.31 -21.35
C LEU A 19 4.76 2.83 -22.81
N THR A 20 4.98 1.94 -23.78
CA THR A 20 4.93 2.30 -25.20
C THR A 20 3.50 2.67 -25.64
N ASP A 21 2.50 1.90 -25.21
CA ASP A 21 1.09 2.20 -25.44
C ASP A 21 0.70 3.54 -24.79
N LEU A 22 1.19 3.82 -23.58
CA LEU A 22 0.94 5.09 -22.91
C LEU A 22 1.48 6.28 -23.69
N LYS A 23 2.68 6.17 -24.28
CA LYS A 23 3.27 7.22 -25.12
C LYS A 23 2.38 7.48 -26.34
N LYS A 24 2.02 6.43 -27.08
CA LYS A 24 1.14 6.52 -28.26
C LYS A 24 -0.21 7.17 -27.93
N LEU A 25 -0.85 6.75 -26.84
CA LEU A 25 -2.14 7.32 -26.43
C LEU A 25 -2.03 8.80 -26.04
N ARG A 26 -0.91 9.24 -25.48
CA ARG A 26 -0.65 10.64 -25.14
C ARG A 26 -0.41 11.48 -26.41
N GLU A 27 0.35 10.97 -27.36
CA GLU A 27 0.59 11.60 -28.65
C GLU A 27 -0.73 11.76 -29.43
N ASP A 28 -1.55 10.71 -29.50
CA ASP A 28 -2.87 10.76 -30.12
C ASP A 28 -3.76 11.82 -29.45
N LEU A 29 -3.78 11.88 -28.13
CA LEU A 29 -4.54 12.87 -27.39
C LEU A 29 -4.05 14.28 -27.69
N GLN A 30 -2.74 14.49 -27.78
CA GLN A 30 -2.13 15.77 -28.13
C GLN A 30 -2.52 16.19 -29.55
N ASN A 31 -2.39 15.29 -30.52
CA ASN A 31 -2.74 15.53 -31.91
C ASN A 31 -4.22 15.94 -32.08
N ILE A 32 -5.12 15.28 -31.35
CA ILE A 32 -6.55 15.65 -31.42
C ILE A 32 -6.79 16.99 -30.71
N ARG A 33 -6.07 17.33 -29.67
CA ARG A 33 -6.16 18.65 -29.01
C ARG A 33 -5.67 19.75 -29.96
N PHE A 34 -4.58 19.54 -30.67
CA PHE A 34 -4.08 20.44 -31.70
C PHE A 34 -5.14 20.65 -32.82
N SER A 35 -5.69 19.55 -33.36
CA SER A 35 -6.73 19.59 -34.36
C SER A 35 -8.01 20.28 -33.86
N LYS A 36 -8.32 20.21 -32.58
CA LYS A 36 -9.41 20.97 -31.94
C LYS A 36 -9.15 22.46 -31.98
N GLN A 37 -7.93 22.89 -31.68
CA GLN A 37 -7.53 24.30 -31.61
C GLN A 37 -7.49 24.94 -32.98
N SER A 38 -7.09 24.16 -34.03
CA SER A 38 -7.07 24.61 -35.42
C SER A 38 -8.45 24.52 -36.12
N GLY A 39 -9.48 24.08 -35.43
CA GLY A 39 -10.86 24.01 -36.01
C GLY A 39 -11.07 22.88 -37.02
N THR A 40 -10.05 22.09 -37.36
CA THR A 40 -10.07 21.16 -38.50
C THR A 40 -10.69 19.79 -38.22
N ALA A 41 -11.09 19.46 -37.00
CA ALA A 41 -11.46 18.08 -36.69
C ALA A 41 -12.66 17.91 -35.74
N VAL A 42 -13.80 18.47 -36.09
CA VAL A 42 -15.04 18.32 -35.30
C VAL A 42 -15.41 16.84 -35.07
N ALA A 43 -15.29 16.00 -36.11
CA ALA A 43 -15.62 14.56 -36.03
C ALA A 43 -14.70 13.73 -35.12
N LYS A 44 -13.48 14.20 -34.82
CA LYS A 44 -12.51 13.49 -33.99
C LYS A 44 -12.64 13.83 -32.50
N LEU A 45 -13.39 14.87 -32.14
CA LEU A 45 -13.51 15.35 -30.75
C LEU A 45 -14.13 14.29 -29.79
N SER A 46 -15.02 13.46 -30.29
CA SER A 46 -15.63 12.37 -29.53
C SER A 46 -14.61 11.35 -29.02
N LYS A 47 -13.45 11.21 -29.70
CA LYS A 47 -12.37 10.29 -29.30
C LYS A 47 -11.60 10.76 -28.08
N ILE A 48 -11.60 12.06 -27.77
CA ILE A 48 -10.87 12.64 -26.61
C ILE A 48 -11.27 11.95 -25.31
N LYS A 49 -12.58 11.75 -25.08
CA LYS A 49 -13.09 11.08 -23.89
C LYS A 49 -12.57 9.64 -23.78
N ASN A 50 -12.56 8.91 -24.90
CA ASN A 50 -12.10 7.52 -24.93
C ASN A 50 -10.60 7.41 -24.68
N LEU A 51 -9.77 8.27 -25.28
CA LEU A 51 -8.32 8.31 -25.06
C LEU A 51 -7.98 8.64 -23.62
N ARG A 52 -8.64 9.62 -23.01
CA ARG A 52 -8.46 9.94 -21.58
C ARG A 52 -8.76 8.74 -20.69
N LYS A 53 -9.82 8.00 -20.98
CA LYS A 53 -10.18 6.79 -20.23
C LYS A 53 -9.19 5.64 -20.45
N GLN A 54 -8.65 5.49 -21.66
CA GLN A 54 -7.61 4.49 -21.94
C GLN A 54 -6.31 4.81 -21.21
N ILE A 55 -5.85 6.05 -21.24
CA ILE A 55 -4.68 6.51 -20.48
C ILE A 55 -4.85 6.23 -18.99
N ALA A 56 -6.03 6.54 -18.43
CA ALA A 56 -6.31 6.25 -17.02
C ALA A 56 -6.24 4.75 -16.69
N ARG A 57 -6.78 3.88 -17.57
CA ARG A 57 -6.70 2.42 -17.40
C ARG A 57 -5.27 1.93 -17.41
N VAL A 58 -4.46 2.34 -18.39
CA VAL A 58 -3.04 1.95 -18.49
C VAL A 58 -2.26 2.40 -17.26
N LEU A 59 -2.42 3.64 -16.83
CA LEU A 59 -1.76 4.16 -15.62
C LEU A 59 -2.16 3.38 -14.36
N THR A 60 -3.42 2.99 -14.24
CA THR A 60 -3.89 2.18 -13.11
C THR A 60 -3.19 0.84 -13.07
N ILE A 61 -3.07 0.15 -14.21
CA ILE A 61 -2.44 -1.17 -14.30
C ILE A 61 -0.94 -1.09 -14.04
N ILE A 62 -0.24 -0.09 -14.60
CA ILE A 62 1.17 0.14 -14.30
C ILE A 62 1.38 0.31 -12.79
N ARG A 63 0.46 1.02 -12.11
CA ARG A 63 0.52 1.19 -10.66
C ARG A 63 0.21 -0.10 -9.89
N GLU A 64 -0.76 -0.89 -10.35
CA GLU A 64 -1.06 -2.22 -9.79
C GLU A 64 0.20 -3.11 -9.87
N ASN A 65 0.83 -3.21 -11.03
CA ASN A 65 2.04 -4.00 -11.24
C ASN A 65 3.20 -3.54 -10.32
N LYS A 66 3.44 -2.23 -10.22
CA LYS A 66 4.45 -1.69 -9.29
C LYS A 66 4.17 -2.03 -7.84
N LYS A 67 2.91 -2.00 -7.42
CA LYS A 67 2.54 -2.40 -6.04
C LYS A 67 2.82 -3.88 -5.80
N GLU A 68 2.50 -4.73 -6.76
CA GLU A 68 2.77 -6.17 -6.67
C GLU A 68 4.27 -6.47 -6.59
N GLU A 69 5.10 -5.76 -7.39
CA GLU A 69 6.56 -5.87 -7.33
C GLU A 69 7.10 -5.49 -5.95
N VAL A 70 6.63 -4.36 -5.40
CA VAL A 70 7.05 -3.92 -4.05
C VAL A 70 6.64 -4.94 -2.99
N ILE A 71 5.42 -5.50 -3.08
CA ILE A 71 4.96 -6.54 -2.16
C ILE A 71 5.82 -7.80 -2.28
N LYS A 72 6.15 -8.23 -3.51
CA LYS A 72 7.05 -9.37 -3.75
C LYS A 72 8.43 -9.13 -3.16
N ASN A 73 9.01 -7.95 -3.41
CA ASN A 73 10.32 -7.57 -2.88
C ASN A 73 10.35 -7.49 -1.35
N LEU A 74 9.27 -7.00 -0.73
CA LEU A 74 9.15 -6.99 0.73
C LEU A 74 9.05 -8.42 1.29
N LYS A 75 8.31 -9.30 0.62
CA LYS A 75 8.21 -10.71 1.01
C LYS A 75 9.55 -11.43 0.90
N THR A 76 10.31 -11.21 -0.19
CA THR A 76 11.63 -11.85 -0.38
C THR A 76 12.65 -11.36 0.63
N LYS A 77 12.72 -10.07 0.94
CA LYS A 77 13.59 -9.53 2.00
C LYS A 77 13.30 -10.16 3.35
N VAL A 78 12.03 -10.26 3.69
CA VAL A 78 11.59 -10.88 4.94
C VAL A 78 11.93 -12.36 5.01
N THR A 79 11.84 -13.08 3.89
CA THR A 79 12.23 -14.51 3.84
C THR A 79 13.75 -14.71 3.89
N GLN A 80 14.54 -13.75 3.41
CA GLN A 80 16.00 -13.79 3.49
C GLN A 80 16.49 -13.53 4.92
N GLU A 81 15.95 -12.51 5.60
CA GLU A 81 16.26 -12.21 6.99
C GLU A 81 15.88 -13.36 7.96
N LYS A 82 14.95 -14.25 7.55
CA LYS A 82 14.49 -15.38 8.38
C LYS A 82 15.16 -16.71 8.10
N LYS A 83 15.92 -16.84 7.04
CA LYS A 83 16.75 -18.03 6.84
C LYS A 83 17.87 -18.11 7.85
N GLU A 84 18.16 -17.00 8.55
CA GLU A 84 19.10 -16.96 9.68
C GLU A 84 18.44 -17.32 11.02
N ASP A 85 17.10 -17.20 11.16
CA ASP A 85 16.33 -17.52 12.37
C ASP A 85 15.13 -18.44 12.05
N LYS A 86 15.21 -19.66 12.56
CA LYS A 86 14.25 -20.79 12.59
C LYS A 86 12.82 -20.65 12.00
N GLU A 87 12.41 -21.70 11.29
CA GLU A 87 11.27 -21.95 10.38
C GLU A 87 9.83 -21.72 10.87
N GLU A 88 9.52 -21.30 12.09
CA GLU A 88 8.15 -21.33 12.61
C GLU A 88 7.31 -20.05 12.46
N GLU A 89 7.86 -18.93 11.97
CA GLU A 89 7.16 -17.64 11.99
C GLU A 89 6.79 -17.00 10.65
N VAL A 90 6.67 -17.74 9.55
CA VAL A 90 6.41 -17.16 8.21
C VAL A 90 5.08 -16.39 8.11
N LYS A 91 4.08 -16.71 8.91
CA LYS A 91 2.75 -16.06 8.86
C LYS A 91 2.65 -14.74 9.64
N THR A 92 3.53 -14.50 10.60
CA THR A 92 3.52 -13.29 11.43
C THR A 92 4.36 -12.14 10.87
N THR A 93 5.18 -12.40 9.85
CA THR A 93 6.26 -11.50 9.42
C THR A 93 5.80 -10.27 8.69
N ILE A 94 4.72 -10.35 7.90
CA ILE A 94 4.14 -9.16 7.24
C ILE A 94 3.50 -8.23 8.29
N LYS A 95 3.02 -8.78 9.40
CA LYS A 95 2.50 -7.99 10.54
C LYS A 95 3.62 -7.35 11.38
N ASN A 96 4.82 -7.94 11.35
CA ASN A 96 5.96 -7.49 12.17
C ASN A 96 6.91 -6.54 11.42
N LEU A 97 6.79 -6.41 10.09
CA LEU A 97 7.46 -5.33 9.37
C LEU A 97 7.08 -4.00 10.02
N LYS A 98 8.07 -3.36 10.64
CA LYS A 98 7.87 -2.03 11.24
C LYS A 98 7.21 -1.15 10.18
N MET A 99 6.09 -0.55 10.48
CA MET A 99 5.30 0.26 9.54
C MET A 99 6.13 1.32 8.79
N LYS A 100 7.30 1.69 9.32
CA LYS A 100 8.25 2.62 8.70
C LYS A 100 8.80 2.15 7.34
N HIS A 101 8.92 0.83 7.13
CA HIS A 101 9.51 0.25 5.91
C HIS A 101 8.48 -0.07 4.83
N ILE A 102 7.19 0.05 5.14
CA ILE A 102 6.11 -0.20 4.18
C ILE A 102 5.73 1.13 3.52
N PRO A 103 5.68 1.22 2.17
CA PRO A 103 5.18 2.39 1.47
C PRO A 103 3.79 2.80 1.97
N LEU A 104 3.51 4.09 2.04
CA LEU A 104 2.25 4.64 2.56
C LEU A 104 1.01 4.05 1.87
N ASP A 105 1.10 3.77 0.58
CA ASP A 105 0.02 3.20 -0.22
C ASP A 105 -0.38 1.77 0.17
N LEU A 106 0.56 1.02 0.75
CA LEU A 106 0.39 -0.38 1.14
C LEU A 106 0.07 -0.53 2.64
N ARG A 107 0.19 0.56 3.42
CA ARG A 107 -0.18 0.55 4.83
C ARG A 107 -1.69 0.45 5.00
N PRO A 108 -2.19 -0.27 6.03
CA PRO A 108 -3.62 -0.28 6.33
C PRO A 108 -4.11 1.13 6.64
N LYS A 109 -5.15 1.56 5.94
CA LYS A 109 -5.79 2.86 6.16
C LYS A 109 -6.77 2.75 7.33
N LEU A 110 -6.25 2.79 8.54
CA LEU A 110 -7.05 2.88 9.75
C LEU A 110 -7.58 4.32 9.96
N THR A 111 -8.42 4.52 10.95
CA THR A 111 -8.82 5.86 11.37
C THR A 111 -7.62 6.65 11.91
N ARG A 112 -7.69 8.00 11.91
CA ARG A 112 -6.63 8.85 12.44
C ARG A 112 -6.30 8.52 13.90
N ALA A 113 -7.31 8.29 14.73
CA ALA A 113 -7.16 7.90 16.13
C ALA A 113 -6.39 6.57 16.27
N MET A 114 -6.74 5.56 15.47
CA MET A 114 -6.08 4.26 15.49
C MET A 114 -4.61 4.35 15.04
N ARG A 115 -4.29 5.19 14.02
CA ARG A 115 -2.91 5.39 13.57
C ARG A 115 -2.04 6.08 14.62
N ARG A 116 -2.63 6.91 15.50
CA ARG A 116 -1.96 7.67 16.58
C ARG A 116 -2.01 6.97 17.93
N ARG A 117 -2.74 5.88 18.02
CA ARG A 117 -2.81 5.07 19.22
C ARG A 117 -1.41 4.64 19.64
N MET A 118 -1.16 4.66 20.94
CA MET A 118 0.08 4.15 21.52
C MET A 118 0.33 2.72 21.08
N THR A 119 1.56 2.43 20.72
CA THR A 119 2.00 1.07 20.37
C THR A 119 1.91 0.14 21.57
N ARG A 120 1.94 -1.16 21.33
CA ARG A 120 1.92 -2.16 22.41
C ARG A 120 3.11 -1.98 23.39
N PHE A 121 4.24 -1.56 22.87
CA PHE A 121 5.43 -1.26 23.67
C PHE A 121 5.21 -0.01 24.54
N GLU A 122 4.78 1.11 23.95
CA GLU A 122 4.55 2.35 24.67
C GLU A 122 3.52 2.20 25.80
N ARG A 123 2.49 1.37 25.61
CA ARG A 123 1.49 1.07 26.65
C ARG A 123 2.06 0.26 27.84
N LYS A 124 3.15 -0.48 27.64
CA LYS A 124 3.82 -1.24 28.69
C LYS A 124 4.85 -0.41 29.47
N LEU A 125 5.24 0.76 28.95
CA LEU A 125 6.16 1.63 29.64
C LEU A 125 5.54 2.13 30.95
N VAL A 126 6.29 1.95 32.01
CA VAL A 126 5.91 2.36 33.37
C VAL A 126 6.81 3.50 33.79
N THR A 127 6.25 4.56 34.36
CA THR A 127 7.04 5.67 34.88
C THR A 127 7.90 5.22 36.08
N LEU A 128 9.04 5.87 36.29
CA LEU A 128 9.93 5.56 37.38
C LEU A 128 9.22 5.60 38.76
N ARG A 129 8.32 6.59 38.92
CA ARG A 129 7.49 6.72 40.13
C ARG A 129 6.58 5.51 40.36
N GLN A 130 5.93 5.03 39.30
CA GLN A 130 5.07 3.84 39.40
C GLN A 130 5.87 2.59 39.67
N LEU A 131 7.08 2.48 39.09
CA LEU A 131 7.98 1.36 39.32
C LEU A 131 8.44 1.32 40.78
N LYS A 132 8.90 2.45 41.33
CA LYS A 132 9.27 2.57 42.74
C LYS A 132 8.09 2.25 43.66
N ARG A 133 6.89 2.74 43.35
CA ARG A 133 5.70 2.43 44.14
C ARG A 133 5.36 0.94 44.15
N LYS A 134 5.47 0.26 43.00
CA LYS A 134 5.26 -1.21 42.94
C LYS A 134 6.29 -2.01 43.70
N LEU A 135 7.55 -1.54 43.75
CA LEU A 135 8.61 -2.19 44.48
C LEU A 135 8.48 -1.98 45.99
N ASN A 136 8.19 -0.76 46.44
CA ASN A 136 8.10 -0.44 47.87
C ASN A 136 6.79 -0.92 48.51
N PHE A 137 5.70 -0.98 47.70
CA PHE A 137 4.40 -1.44 48.19
C PHE A 137 3.86 -2.57 47.31
N PRO A 138 4.48 -3.79 47.39
CA PRO A 138 4.02 -4.95 46.64
C PRO A 138 2.64 -5.40 47.17
N MET A 139 1.81 -5.91 46.26
CA MET A 139 0.54 -6.53 46.68
C MET A 139 0.81 -7.79 47.48
N ARG A 140 0.37 -7.83 48.71
CA ARG A 140 0.51 -9.01 49.58
C ARG A 140 -0.40 -10.14 49.10
N LYS A 141 0.15 -11.32 48.94
CA LYS A 141 -0.56 -12.53 48.55
C LYS A 141 -0.94 -13.46 49.72
N PHE A 142 -0.70 -12.98 50.96
CA PHE A 142 -0.99 -13.77 52.15
C PHE A 142 -2.44 -13.54 52.56
N ALA A 143 -3.18 -14.64 52.75
CA ALA A 143 -4.44 -14.63 53.48
C ALA A 143 -4.15 -14.75 54.97
N VAL A 144 -4.69 -13.85 55.78
CA VAL A 144 -4.69 -14.01 57.23
C VAL A 144 -5.84 -14.93 57.58
N PRO A 145 -5.57 -16.10 58.24
CA PRO A 145 -6.67 -16.98 58.65
C PRO A 145 -7.56 -16.20 59.61
N THR A 146 -8.82 -16.03 59.28
CA THR A 146 -9.81 -15.58 60.25
C THR A 146 -9.99 -16.70 61.26
N LYS A 147 -9.75 -16.42 62.53
CA LYS A 147 -10.08 -17.35 63.62
C LYS A 147 -11.57 -17.68 63.47
N ALA A 148 -11.89 -18.97 63.38
CA ALA A 148 -13.24 -19.46 63.53
C ALA A 148 -13.72 -19.21 64.95
#